data_c7da699c95d38fab9986d92e36996b25
#
_entry.id   c7da699c95d38fab9986d92e36996b25
#
_cell.length_a   1.000
_cell.length_b   1.000
_cell.length_c   1.000
_cell.angle_alpha   90.00
_cell.angle_beta   90.00
_cell.angle_gamma   90.00
#
_symmetry.space_group_name_H-M   'P 1'
#
loop_
_entity.id
_entity.type
_entity.pdbx_description
1 polymer ?
#
loop_
_entity_poly.entity_id
_entity_poly.type
_entity_poly.pdbx_seq_one_letter_code
_entity_poly.pdbx_strand_id
1 'polypeptide(L)'
;MISKLIIVLASVLSFAHAVADKWFYSIVIDAGSKGSRVIIFKWQPETSLPRKTIQIPIQVAAKAVNPGLAAFALDPTSVKDPMKEIIDFAVDVLEPLSSVYDLIPVYLKATAGLRDLIPTARDAIMRETINFISNYSPFYFKPDQALVISGEEEGAYGWLTVNALKGVLGKDSGESTYGIIDLGGASMQVSFVPEVNHYVLQNCYPLTLTDQTTYRLYAKSYLHYGIVEANRRLAANIITENILKVDSVDVIANPCFYSGMEFSPDFATDKYKIPISVKMTGSGEFSKCVDELKRLFDKDGVQCWVRDCTFDGVYQPRLDNRHFIGAGNVGKILQIAGVPAKSSLKNVRAVASRICSMTYAQIQSEFPDESQKTQKDLCFSISYIYTLLTHGLGFTISDVSDPTQNLSQIEFTSFIDSTKVDWALGAIIYQANQQPPSTIAAYLSRTSKLDTNAVKPVVDESFKPKNRNSGTKKFEKAAIPEGAQIPNVM
;
A
#
# COMPACT_ATOMS: atom_id res chain seq x y z
N MET A 1 1.80 -12.14 59.86
CA MET A 1 2.50 -12.19 58.55
C MET A 1 1.56 -12.60 57.40
N ILE A 2 0.71 -13.58 57.53
CA ILE A 2 -0.22 -14.09 56.48
C ILE A 2 -1.20 -13.02 56.02
N SER A 3 -1.75 -12.19 56.88
CA SER A 3 -2.70 -11.12 56.52
C SER A 3 -2.09 -10.02 55.63
N LYS A 4 -0.83 -9.64 55.85
CA LYS A 4 -0.13 -8.66 54.99
C LYS A 4 0.23 -9.24 53.63
N LEU A 5 0.50 -10.54 53.54
CA LEU A 5 0.76 -11.23 52.28
C LEU A 5 -0.50 -11.35 51.42
N ILE A 6 -1.66 -11.61 52.03
CA ILE A 6 -2.95 -11.66 51.35
C ILE A 6 -3.34 -10.29 50.80
N ILE A 7 -3.10 -9.21 51.57
CA ILE A 7 -3.42 -7.85 51.11
C ILE A 7 -2.50 -7.45 49.93
N VAL A 8 -1.21 -7.81 49.97
CA VAL A 8 -0.30 -7.56 48.88
C VAL A 8 -0.66 -8.39 47.64
N LEU A 9 -1.00 -9.67 47.78
CA LEU A 9 -1.46 -10.50 46.68
C LEU A 9 -2.81 -10.00 46.11
N ALA A 10 -3.74 -9.57 46.94
CA ALA A 10 -5.01 -9.00 46.48
C ALA A 10 -4.83 -7.68 45.76
N SER A 11 -3.90 -6.81 46.25
CA SER A 11 -3.58 -5.56 45.56
C SER A 11 -2.86 -5.77 44.23
N VAL A 12 -1.97 -6.75 44.13
CA VAL A 12 -1.27 -7.12 42.88
C VAL A 12 -2.24 -7.74 41.89
N LEU A 13 -3.14 -8.63 42.33
CA LEU A 13 -4.20 -9.22 41.51
C LEU A 13 -5.20 -8.17 41.03
N SER A 14 -5.60 -7.23 41.93
CA SER A 14 -6.48 -6.12 41.56
C SER A 14 -5.86 -5.15 40.58
N PHE A 15 -4.54 -4.89 40.71
CA PHE A 15 -3.80 -4.06 39.76
C PHE A 15 -3.64 -4.76 38.41
N ALA A 16 -3.37 -6.06 38.40
CA ALA A 16 -3.27 -6.85 37.18
C ALA A 16 -4.62 -6.93 36.44
N HIS A 17 -5.75 -7.06 37.14
CA HIS A 17 -7.09 -7.00 36.52
C HIS A 17 -7.45 -5.61 36.03
N ALA A 18 -7.08 -4.54 36.74
CA ALA A 18 -7.33 -3.17 36.30
C ALA A 18 -6.54 -2.77 35.06
N VAL A 19 -5.42 -3.45 34.77
CA VAL A 19 -4.60 -3.23 33.58
C VAL A 19 -5.13 -4.01 32.37
N ALA A 20 -5.74 -5.18 32.58
CA ALA A 20 -6.19 -6.07 31.51
C ALA A 20 -7.29 -5.47 30.60
N ASP A 21 -8.03 -4.46 31.08
CA ASP A 21 -9.14 -3.86 30.33
C ASP A 21 -8.82 -2.46 29.75
N LYS A 22 -7.57 -2.00 29.84
CA LYS A 22 -7.20 -0.66 29.37
C LYS A 22 -6.63 -0.69 27.96
N TRP A 23 -7.17 0.22 27.13
CA TRP A 23 -6.71 0.41 25.77
C TRP A 23 -5.77 1.62 25.67
N PHE A 24 -4.63 1.42 25.03
CA PHE A 24 -3.75 2.48 24.59
C PHE A 24 -4.15 2.93 23.19
N TYR A 25 -4.10 4.23 22.92
CA TYR A 25 -4.48 4.81 21.64
C TYR A 25 -3.32 5.52 20.96
N SER A 26 -3.38 5.59 19.65
CA SER A 26 -2.41 6.33 18.84
C SER A 26 -3.05 6.78 17.54
N ILE A 27 -2.52 7.86 16.99
CA ILE A 27 -2.95 8.48 15.74
C ILE A 27 -1.82 8.33 14.72
N VAL A 28 -2.12 7.78 13.54
CA VAL A 28 -1.20 7.73 12.40
C VAL A 28 -1.77 8.61 11.30
N ILE A 29 -0.97 9.54 10.80
CA ILE A 29 -1.27 10.36 9.62
C ILE A 29 -0.41 9.82 8.48
N ASP A 30 -1.05 9.13 7.53
CA ASP A 30 -0.44 8.69 6.28
C ASP A 30 -0.58 9.80 5.24
N ALA A 31 0.52 10.47 4.95
CA ALA A 31 0.57 11.53 3.95
C ALA A 31 0.98 10.97 2.57
N GLY A 32 0.00 10.42 1.86
CA GLY A 32 0.16 9.81 0.56
C GLY A 32 0.27 10.81 -0.60
N SER A 33 0.55 10.31 -1.81
CA SER A 33 0.73 11.13 -3.02
C SER A 33 -0.56 11.81 -3.50
N LYS A 34 -1.74 11.24 -3.21
CA LYS A 34 -3.04 11.77 -3.66
C LYS A 34 -3.84 12.46 -2.56
N GLY A 35 -3.61 12.07 -1.31
CA GLY A 35 -4.34 12.57 -0.15
C GLY A 35 -3.63 12.16 1.12
N SER A 36 -4.06 12.74 2.24
CA SER A 36 -3.63 12.35 3.57
C SER A 36 -4.74 11.56 4.25
N ARG A 37 -4.38 10.61 5.10
CA ARG A 37 -5.34 9.82 5.87
C ARG A 37 -4.98 9.88 7.34
N VAL A 38 -5.95 10.16 8.20
CA VAL A 38 -5.83 9.95 9.63
C VAL A 38 -6.40 8.58 9.98
N ILE A 39 -5.67 7.81 10.78
CA ILE A 39 -6.08 6.49 11.24
C ILE A 39 -5.82 6.44 12.73
N ILE A 40 -6.84 6.07 13.50
CA ILE A 40 -6.75 5.92 14.95
C ILE A 40 -6.71 4.43 15.26
N PHE A 41 -5.69 4.04 16.00
CA PHE A 41 -5.49 2.67 16.43
C PHE A 41 -5.59 2.53 17.95
N LYS A 42 -5.95 1.33 18.41
CA LYS A 42 -5.90 0.95 19.82
C LYS A 42 -5.34 -0.45 20.02
N TRP A 43 -4.70 -0.67 21.15
CA TRP A 43 -4.25 -2.00 21.58
C TRP A 43 -4.18 -2.11 23.10
N GLN A 44 -4.13 -3.33 23.61
CA GLN A 44 -3.89 -3.59 25.03
C GLN A 44 -2.40 -3.72 25.25
N PRO A 45 -1.75 -2.81 25.99
CA PRO A 45 -0.31 -2.82 26.14
C PRO A 45 0.17 -3.95 27.05
N GLU A 46 1.18 -4.69 26.62
CA GLU A 46 1.88 -5.64 27.52
C GLU A 46 2.85 -4.88 28.42
N THR A 47 2.69 -5.05 29.74
CA THR A 47 3.52 -4.35 30.74
C THR A 47 4.73 -5.15 31.20
N SER A 48 4.78 -6.46 30.93
CA SER A 48 5.87 -7.35 31.29
C SER A 48 7.08 -7.20 30.33
N LEU A 49 8.30 -7.34 30.89
CA LEU A 49 9.55 -7.44 30.13
C LEU A 49 10.26 -8.76 30.44
N PRO A 50 10.90 -9.40 29.44
CA PRO A 50 10.78 -9.11 27.99
C PRO A 50 9.36 -9.34 27.50
N ARG A 51 8.93 -8.57 26.48
CA ARG A 51 7.61 -8.76 25.86
C ARG A 51 7.55 -10.13 25.22
N LYS A 52 6.48 -10.86 25.54
CA LYS A 52 6.26 -12.24 25.07
C LYS A 52 5.46 -12.31 23.80
N THR A 53 4.63 -11.28 23.54
CA THR A 53 3.72 -11.23 22.40
C THR A 53 3.95 -9.99 21.56
N ILE A 54 3.79 -10.12 20.25
CA ILE A 54 3.81 -8.97 19.34
C ILE A 54 2.47 -8.26 19.47
N GLN A 55 2.51 -6.97 19.81
CA GLN A 55 1.32 -6.13 19.94
C GLN A 55 0.78 -5.80 18.56
N ILE A 56 -0.48 -6.14 18.29
CA ILE A 56 -1.16 -5.88 17.02
C ILE A 56 -2.29 -4.89 17.27
N PRO A 57 -2.12 -3.59 16.97
CA PRO A 57 -3.16 -2.59 17.12
C PRO A 57 -4.36 -2.84 16.22
N ILE A 58 -5.52 -2.45 16.71
CA ILE A 58 -6.81 -2.54 15.99
C ILE A 58 -7.19 -1.13 15.51
N GLN A 59 -7.55 -1.00 14.24
CA GLN A 59 -8.07 0.26 13.71
C GLN A 59 -9.44 0.56 14.32
N VAL A 60 -9.59 1.78 14.85
CA VAL A 60 -10.85 2.26 15.46
C VAL A 60 -11.56 3.22 14.53
N ALA A 61 -10.82 4.15 13.94
CA ALA A 61 -11.37 5.17 13.07
C ALA A 61 -10.41 5.51 11.94
N ALA A 62 -10.95 5.97 10.81
CA ALA A 62 -10.14 6.48 9.71
C ALA A 62 -10.95 7.50 8.90
N LYS A 63 -10.25 8.52 8.38
CA LYS A 63 -10.77 9.53 7.44
C LYS A 63 -9.71 9.90 6.43
N ALA A 64 -10.11 10.05 5.16
CA ALA A 64 -9.26 10.56 4.10
C ALA A 64 -9.53 12.06 3.85
N VAL A 65 -8.47 12.81 3.59
CA VAL A 65 -8.49 14.24 3.27
C VAL A 65 -7.66 14.49 2.03
N ASN A 66 -8.18 15.27 1.10
CA ASN A 66 -7.51 15.63 -0.16
C ASN A 66 -7.29 17.16 -0.22
N PRO A 67 -6.26 17.59 -0.97
CA PRO A 67 -5.25 16.81 -1.68
C PRO A 67 -4.14 16.28 -0.76
N GLY A 68 -3.21 15.48 -1.33
CA GLY A 68 -1.99 15.07 -0.63
C GLY A 68 -1.02 16.24 -0.40
N LEU A 69 -0.12 16.12 0.59
CA LEU A 69 0.80 17.20 0.99
C LEU A 69 1.67 17.72 -0.16
N ALA A 70 2.01 16.89 -1.13
CA ALA A 70 2.82 17.29 -2.29
C ALA A 70 2.15 18.38 -3.15
N ALA A 71 0.83 18.52 -3.11
CA ALA A 71 0.12 19.56 -3.84
C ALA A 71 0.43 20.98 -3.33
N PHE A 72 0.96 21.11 -2.13
CA PHE A 72 1.32 22.38 -1.50
C PHE A 72 2.78 22.79 -1.73
N ALA A 73 3.45 22.22 -2.75
CA ALA A 73 4.86 22.51 -3.03
C ALA A 73 5.12 24.00 -3.35
N LEU A 74 4.16 24.69 -3.97
CA LEU A 74 4.26 26.12 -4.30
C LEU A 74 3.77 27.04 -3.17
N ASP A 75 2.94 26.53 -2.27
CA ASP A 75 2.45 27.28 -1.09
C ASP A 75 2.40 26.32 0.13
N PRO A 76 3.53 26.08 0.80
CA PRO A 76 3.59 25.20 1.95
C PRO A 76 2.72 25.64 3.15
N THR A 77 2.36 26.90 3.24
CA THR A 77 1.52 27.41 4.35
C THR A 77 0.08 26.91 4.30
N SER A 78 -0.40 26.54 3.12
CA SER A 78 -1.75 26.00 2.90
C SER A 78 -1.95 24.54 3.39
N VAL A 79 -0.91 23.87 3.92
CA VAL A 79 -1.06 22.55 4.58
C VAL A 79 -1.92 22.62 5.85
N LYS A 80 -2.15 23.82 6.39
CA LYS A 80 -2.91 24.05 7.64
C LYS A 80 -4.33 23.51 7.55
N ASP A 81 -5.01 23.74 6.42
CA ASP A 81 -6.42 23.35 6.27
C ASP A 81 -6.62 21.83 6.32
N PRO A 82 -5.94 21.02 5.49
CA PRO A 82 -6.08 19.57 5.59
C PRO A 82 -5.57 19.01 6.92
N MET A 83 -4.52 19.59 7.52
CA MET A 83 -4.04 19.14 8.82
C MET A 83 -5.01 19.48 9.94
N LYS A 84 -5.68 20.64 9.87
CA LYS A 84 -6.76 20.98 10.79
C LYS A 84 -7.89 19.97 10.74
N GLU A 85 -8.38 19.65 9.55
CA GLU A 85 -9.45 18.67 9.36
C GLU A 85 -9.08 17.29 9.92
N ILE A 86 -7.81 16.87 9.77
CA ILE A 86 -7.27 15.61 10.31
C ILE A 86 -7.26 15.62 11.83
N ILE A 87 -6.76 16.70 12.45
CA ILE A 87 -6.66 16.81 13.91
C ILE A 87 -8.04 16.94 14.55
N ASP A 88 -8.93 17.75 13.97
CA ASP A 88 -10.31 17.92 14.46
C ASP A 88 -11.05 16.58 14.45
N PHE A 89 -10.93 15.79 13.38
CA PHE A 89 -11.50 14.45 13.33
C PHE A 89 -10.98 13.55 14.46
N ALA A 90 -9.68 13.61 14.75
CA ALA A 90 -9.11 12.80 15.84
C ALA A 90 -9.61 13.28 17.21
N VAL A 91 -9.78 14.61 17.41
CA VAL A 91 -10.36 15.18 18.63
C VAL A 91 -11.79 14.71 18.83
N ASP A 92 -12.62 14.75 17.78
CA ASP A 92 -14.02 14.31 17.85
C ASP A 92 -14.14 12.83 18.20
N VAL A 93 -13.33 11.97 17.55
CA VAL A 93 -13.38 10.51 17.81
C VAL A 93 -12.88 10.17 19.22
N LEU A 94 -11.84 10.86 19.69
CA LEU A 94 -11.19 10.58 20.98
C LEU A 94 -11.73 11.43 22.13
N GLU A 95 -12.82 12.20 21.94
CA GLU A 95 -13.42 13.06 22.96
C GLU A 95 -13.56 12.39 24.33
N PRO A 96 -13.98 11.10 24.45
CA PRO A 96 -14.08 10.43 25.74
C PRO A 96 -12.75 10.32 26.52
N LEU A 97 -11.62 10.55 25.84
CA LEU A 97 -10.27 10.51 26.38
C LEU A 97 -9.61 11.89 26.49
N SER A 98 -10.40 12.98 26.44
CA SER A 98 -9.90 14.36 26.40
C SER A 98 -8.94 14.72 27.53
N SER A 99 -9.12 14.14 28.72
CA SER A 99 -8.24 14.36 29.87
C SER A 99 -6.83 13.74 29.77
N VAL A 100 -6.58 12.95 28.72
CA VAL A 100 -5.29 12.26 28.48
C VAL A 100 -4.79 12.41 27.05
N TYR A 101 -5.27 13.41 26.30
CA TYR A 101 -4.80 13.69 24.95
C TYR A 101 -3.28 13.84 24.86
N ASP A 102 -2.67 14.49 25.85
CA ASP A 102 -1.24 14.69 25.97
C ASP A 102 -0.42 13.40 26.15
N LEU A 103 -1.08 12.23 26.26
CA LEU A 103 -0.46 10.90 26.31
C LEU A 103 -0.73 10.08 25.04
N ILE A 104 -1.58 10.57 24.12
CA ILE A 104 -1.92 9.88 22.88
C ILE A 104 -0.97 10.36 21.78
N PRO A 105 -0.04 9.52 21.28
CA PRO A 105 0.95 9.96 20.31
C PRO A 105 0.37 10.11 18.91
N VAL A 106 0.85 11.13 18.19
CA VAL A 106 0.60 11.36 16.77
C VAL A 106 1.86 11.06 15.97
N TYR A 107 1.76 10.18 14.99
CA TYR A 107 2.82 9.87 14.04
C TYR A 107 2.41 10.31 12.64
N LEU A 108 3.15 11.21 12.02
CA LEU A 108 2.98 11.56 10.62
C LEU A 108 4.06 10.88 9.79
N LYS A 109 3.64 10.10 8.79
CA LYS A 109 4.55 9.44 7.86
C LYS A 109 4.16 9.84 6.43
N ALA A 110 5.06 10.59 5.79
CA ALA A 110 4.89 10.98 4.40
C ALA A 110 5.64 10.02 3.47
N THR A 111 5.05 9.74 2.32
CA THR A 111 5.51 8.69 1.40
C THR A 111 5.95 9.26 0.04
N ALA A 112 5.75 8.51 -1.04
CA ALA A 112 6.25 8.80 -2.37
C ALA A 112 5.93 10.21 -2.89
N GLY A 113 4.79 10.79 -2.53
CA GLY A 113 4.45 12.15 -2.95
C GLY A 113 5.50 13.19 -2.53
N LEU A 114 5.98 13.11 -1.27
CA LEU A 114 7.01 14.02 -0.79
C LEU A 114 8.42 13.57 -1.20
N ARG A 115 8.67 12.25 -1.36
CA ARG A 115 9.98 11.79 -1.86
C ARG A 115 10.30 12.28 -3.27
N ASP A 116 9.27 12.57 -4.04
CA ASP A 116 9.38 13.03 -5.43
C ASP A 116 9.63 14.53 -5.58
N LEU A 117 9.44 15.31 -4.52
CA LEU A 117 9.70 16.75 -4.53
C LEU A 117 11.20 17.05 -4.38
N ILE A 118 11.59 18.21 -4.92
CA ILE A 118 12.91 18.76 -4.62
C ILE A 118 13.06 19.01 -3.11
N PRO A 119 14.26 18.82 -2.53
CA PRO A 119 14.47 18.89 -1.08
C PRO A 119 13.93 20.17 -0.44
N THR A 120 14.12 21.34 -1.07
CA THR A 120 13.67 22.62 -0.53
C THR A 120 12.15 22.71 -0.38
N ALA A 121 11.39 22.23 -1.36
CA ALA A 121 9.92 22.21 -1.30
C ALA A 121 9.42 21.18 -0.28
N ARG A 122 9.97 19.98 -0.30
CA ARG A 122 9.66 18.91 0.66
C ARG A 122 9.87 19.38 2.11
N ASP A 123 11.05 19.96 2.39
CA ASP A 123 11.44 20.36 3.73
C ASP A 123 10.60 21.58 4.20
N ALA A 124 10.19 22.47 3.29
CA ALA A 124 9.26 23.56 3.59
C ALA A 124 7.87 23.03 3.99
N ILE A 125 7.31 22.07 3.23
CA ILE A 125 6.04 21.43 3.57
C ILE A 125 6.12 20.74 4.93
N MET A 126 7.16 19.95 5.16
CA MET A 126 7.33 19.24 6.43
C MET A 126 7.46 20.20 7.61
N ARG A 127 8.21 21.28 7.47
CA ARG A 127 8.36 22.31 8.51
C ARG A 127 7.01 22.95 8.86
N GLU A 128 6.22 23.37 7.85
CA GLU A 128 4.90 23.98 8.09
C GLU A 128 3.93 22.97 8.72
N THR A 129 3.96 21.71 8.28
CA THR A 129 3.16 20.64 8.85
C THR A 129 3.50 20.37 10.32
N ILE A 130 4.80 20.25 10.64
CA ILE A 130 5.29 20.06 12.01
C ILE A 130 4.90 21.25 12.90
N ASN A 131 5.11 22.48 12.40
CA ASN A 131 4.75 23.70 13.13
C ASN A 131 3.25 23.74 13.43
N PHE A 132 2.41 23.39 12.44
CA PHE A 132 0.98 23.38 12.63
C PHE A 132 0.54 22.35 13.67
N ILE A 133 0.98 21.08 13.53
CA ILE A 133 0.62 20.01 14.47
C ILE A 133 1.10 20.35 15.88
N SER A 134 2.33 20.85 16.03
CA SER A 134 2.91 21.20 17.34
C SER A 134 2.12 22.30 18.09
N ASN A 135 1.50 23.23 17.35
CA ASN A 135 0.79 24.37 17.96
C ASN A 135 -0.72 24.16 18.06
N TYR A 136 -1.30 23.31 17.21
CA TYR A 136 -2.74 23.13 17.10
C TYR A 136 -3.24 21.85 17.78
N SER A 137 -2.45 20.76 17.72
CA SER A 137 -2.88 19.44 18.22
C SER A 137 -2.84 19.39 19.75
N PRO A 138 -3.90 18.92 20.43
CA PRO A 138 -3.86 18.67 21.87
C PRO A 138 -3.14 17.34 22.22
N PHE A 139 -2.83 16.53 21.23
CA PHE A 139 -2.21 15.21 21.40
C PHE A 139 -0.69 15.29 21.60
N TYR A 140 -0.11 14.20 22.10
CA TYR A 140 1.35 14.10 22.25
C TYR A 140 2.02 14.05 20.89
N PHE A 141 2.78 15.09 20.60
CA PHE A 141 3.51 15.19 19.34
C PHE A 141 4.90 15.79 19.55
N LYS A 142 5.89 15.17 18.91
CA LYS A 142 7.25 15.70 18.79
C LYS A 142 7.64 15.80 17.32
N PRO A 143 8.52 16.75 16.95
CA PRO A 143 8.96 16.90 15.55
C PRO A 143 9.52 15.63 14.90
N ASP A 144 10.20 14.77 15.67
CA ASP A 144 10.76 13.50 15.22
C ASP A 144 9.71 12.41 14.95
N GLN A 145 8.44 12.63 15.33
CA GLN A 145 7.31 11.77 14.98
C GLN A 145 6.74 12.05 13.58
N ALA A 146 7.14 13.15 12.94
CA ALA A 146 6.76 13.50 11.57
C ALA A 146 7.95 13.31 10.62
N LEU A 147 7.88 12.29 9.76
CA LEU A 147 8.98 11.89 8.90
C LEU A 147 8.50 11.65 7.47
N VAL A 148 9.37 11.94 6.50
CA VAL A 148 9.27 11.36 5.17
C VAL A 148 10.00 10.02 5.22
N ILE A 149 9.24 8.92 5.25
CA ILE A 149 9.80 7.58 5.35
C ILE A 149 10.44 7.13 4.02
N SER A 150 11.46 6.29 4.10
CA SER A 150 12.02 5.67 2.91
C SER A 150 11.00 4.70 2.27
N GLY A 151 11.19 4.39 1.00
CA GLY A 151 10.32 3.43 0.34
C GLY A 151 10.53 2.00 0.85
N GLU A 152 11.73 1.70 1.30
CA GLU A 152 12.10 0.43 1.91
C GLU A 152 11.42 0.28 3.29
N GLU A 153 11.37 1.36 4.07
CA GLU A 153 10.63 1.41 5.34
C GLU A 153 9.13 1.22 5.12
N GLU A 154 8.55 1.90 4.11
CA GLU A 154 7.15 1.73 3.70
C GLU A 154 6.86 0.26 3.34
N GLY A 155 7.73 -0.37 2.54
CA GLY A 155 7.62 -1.78 2.18
C GLY A 155 7.76 -2.74 3.37
N ALA A 156 8.68 -2.46 4.30
CA ALA A 156 8.85 -3.25 5.51
C ALA A 156 7.61 -3.17 6.43
N TYR A 157 6.99 -2.01 6.56
CA TYR A 157 5.73 -1.86 7.29
C TYR A 157 4.57 -2.59 6.59
N GLY A 158 4.49 -2.55 5.26
CA GLY A 158 3.53 -3.35 4.51
C GLY A 158 3.69 -4.85 4.78
N TRP A 159 4.93 -5.34 4.75
CA TRP A 159 5.26 -6.72 5.09
C TRP A 159 4.83 -7.07 6.52
N LEU A 160 5.10 -6.18 7.48
CA LEU A 160 4.72 -6.36 8.88
C LEU A 160 3.21 -6.47 9.04
N THR A 161 2.44 -5.61 8.35
CA THR A 161 0.97 -5.69 8.33
C THR A 161 0.49 -7.05 7.87
N VAL A 162 0.96 -7.53 6.71
CA VAL A 162 0.53 -8.81 6.15
C VAL A 162 0.78 -9.95 7.13
N ASN A 163 1.99 -10.01 7.68
CA ASN A 163 2.40 -11.14 8.51
C ASN A 163 1.81 -11.11 9.93
N ALA A 164 1.49 -9.91 10.44
CA ALA A 164 0.69 -9.77 11.64
C ALA A 164 -0.74 -10.29 11.44
N LEU A 165 -1.41 -9.87 10.35
CA LEU A 165 -2.77 -10.29 10.04
C LEU A 165 -2.86 -11.79 9.69
N LYS A 166 -1.84 -12.36 9.06
CA LYS A 166 -1.75 -13.82 8.81
C LYS A 166 -1.36 -14.60 10.06
N GLY A 167 -1.00 -13.95 11.17
CA GLY A 167 -0.67 -14.59 12.45
C GLY A 167 0.59 -15.46 12.38
N VAL A 168 1.57 -15.10 11.56
CA VAL A 168 2.80 -15.88 11.34
C VAL A 168 4.06 -15.26 11.97
N LEU A 169 3.97 -14.05 12.49
CA LEU A 169 5.10 -13.40 13.17
C LEU A 169 5.52 -14.16 14.43
N GLY A 170 6.82 -14.25 14.66
CA GLY A 170 7.42 -14.89 15.83
C GLY A 170 7.42 -16.41 15.83
N LYS A 171 6.98 -17.08 14.75
CA LYS A 171 6.95 -18.55 14.63
C LYS A 171 8.29 -19.16 14.23
N ASP A 172 9.00 -18.47 13.37
CA ASP A 172 10.30 -18.91 12.82
C ASP A 172 11.13 -17.69 12.40
N SER A 173 12.28 -17.90 11.75
CA SER A 173 13.16 -16.84 11.23
C SER A 173 12.62 -16.17 9.96
N GLY A 174 11.40 -16.47 9.55
CA GLY A 174 10.73 -15.85 8.41
C GLY A 174 10.31 -16.81 7.29
N GLU A 175 10.55 -18.11 7.46
CA GLU A 175 10.23 -19.14 6.46
C GLU A 175 8.72 -19.21 6.19
N SER A 176 7.88 -19.07 7.23
CA SER A 176 6.41 -19.09 7.13
C SER A 176 5.81 -17.76 6.71
N THR A 177 6.62 -16.73 6.48
CA THR A 177 6.11 -15.39 6.20
C THR A 177 5.72 -15.19 4.75
N TYR A 178 4.78 -14.29 4.54
CA TYR A 178 4.34 -13.84 3.23
C TYR A 178 5.15 -12.64 2.77
N GLY A 179 5.48 -12.59 1.48
CA GLY A 179 5.92 -11.36 0.84
C GLY A 179 4.75 -10.43 0.56
N ILE A 180 5.05 -9.16 0.30
CA ILE A 180 4.08 -8.17 -0.14
C ILE A 180 4.53 -7.51 -1.44
N ILE A 181 3.56 -7.22 -2.30
CA ILE A 181 3.69 -6.30 -3.42
C ILE A 181 2.64 -5.23 -3.18
N ASP A 182 3.06 -4.02 -2.81
CA ASP A 182 2.15 -2.89 -2.60
C ASP A 182 2.29 -1.91 -3.75
N LEU A 183 1.23 -1.79 -4.55
CA LEU A 183 1.18 -0.87 -5.69
C LEU A 183 0.44 0.40 -5.29
N GLY A 184 1.20 1.43 -4.97
CA GLY A 184 0.67 2.76 -4.68
C GLY A 184 0.33 3.58 -5.93
N GLY A 185 0.12 4.89 -5.73
CA GLY A 185 -0.10 5.84 -6.83
C GLY A 185 1.19 6.27 -7.54
N ALA A 186 2.22 6.60 -6.76
CA ALA A 186 3.50 7.11 -7.27
C ALA A 186 4.65 6.11 -7.15
N SER A 187 4.60 5.18 -6.19
CA SER A 187 5.62 4.14 -6.00
C SER A 187 5.01 2.75 -5.88
N MET A 188 5.86 1.74 -6.01
CA MET A 188 5.56 0.33 -5.77
C MET A 188 6.63 -0.24 -4.85
N GLN A 189 6.21 -1.04 -3.86
CA GLN A 189 7.10 -1.73 -2.94
C GLN A 189 7.00 -3.25 -3.12
N VAL A 190 8.14 -3.92 -2.99
CA VAL A 190 8.23 -5.37 -2.84
C VAL A 190 9.08 -5.68 -1.62
N SER A 191 8.53 -6.47 -0.69
CA SER A 191 9.25 -6.85 0.54
C SER A 191 8.92 -8.28 0.93
N PHE A 192 9.95 -9.06 1.25
CA PHE A 192 9.82 -10.46 1.68
C PHE A 192 11.08 -10.91 2.42
N VAL A 193 10.98 -11.99 3.19
CA VAL A 193 12.15 -12.71 3.71
C VAL A 193 12.58 -13.72 2.64
N PRO A 194 13.77 -13.61 2.06
CA PRO A 194 14.29 -14.62 1.11
C PRO A 194 14.48 -15.98 1.75
N GLU A 195 14.68 -17.04 0.97
CA GLU A 195 15.02 -18.34 1.51
C GLU A 195 16.28 -18.28 2.38
N VAL A 196 16.33 -19.10 3.44
CA VAL A 196 17.38 -19.08 4.48
C VAL A 196 18.80 -19.18 3.92
N ASN A 197 18.96 -19.82 2.76
CA ASN A 197 20.26 -20.01 2.10
C ASN A 197 20.62 -18.90 1.09
N HIS A 198 19.76 -17.90 0.93
CA HIS A 198 20.02 -16.78 0.03
C HIS A 198 20.44 -15.53 0.83
N TYR A 199 21.69 -15.11 0.66
CA TYR A 199 22.15 -13.84 1.19
C TYR A 199 21.46 -12.70 0.45
N VAL A 200 20.96 -11.73 1.21
CA VAL A 200 20.47 -10.47 0.63
C VAL A 200 21.69 -9.59 0.34
N LEU A 201 22.09 -9.54 -0.92
CA LEU A 201 23.29 -8.80 -1.34
C LEU A 201 23.07 -7.29 -1.32
N GLN A 202 21.83 -6.84 -1.63
CA GLN A 202 21.43 -5.43 -1.66
C GLN A 202 19.99 -5.31 -1.16
N ASN A 203 19.61 -4.12 -0.71
CA ASN A 203 18.26 -3.82 -0.22
C ASN A 203 17.86 -4.70 0.98
N CYS A 204 18.82 -5.10 1.81
CA CYS A 204 18.56 -5.77 3.07
C CYS A 204 18.04 -4.75 4.09
N TYR A 205 16.85 -5.01 4.63
CA TYR A 205 16.22 -4.21 5.67
C TYR A 205 16.03 -5.07 6.92
N PRO A 206 16.85 -4.89 7.97
CA PRO A 206 16.66 -5.59 9.23
C PRO A 206 15.49 -4.95 9.98
N LEU A 207 14.47 -5.74 10.28
CA LEU A 207 13.30 -5.32 11.05
C LEU A 207 13.30 -6.01 12.42
N THR A 208 13.63 -5.29 13.47
CA THR A 208 13.63 -5.78 14.85
C THR A 208 12.34 -5.39 15.54
N LEU A 209 11.55 -6.37 15.99
CA LEU A 209 10.26 -6.14 16.66
C LEU A 209 10.40 -6.23 18.19
N THR A 210 11.19 -7.19 18.66
CA THR A 210 11.46 -7.41 20.08
C THR A 210 12.96 -7.71 20.25
N ASP A 211 13.44 -7.75 21.48
CA ASP A 211 14.85 -8.07 21.78
C ASP A 211 15.32 -9.40 21.20
N GLN A 212 14.38 -10.28 20.80
CA GLN A 212 14.67 -11.64 20.35
C GLN A 212 14.24 -11.90 18.89
N THR A 213 13.54 -10.97 18.24
CA THR A 213 12.97 -11.19 16.91
C THR A 213 13.42 -10.14 15.92
N THR A 214 14.33 -10.53 15.03
CA THR A 214 14.78 -9.70 13.90
C THR A 214 14.59 -10.46 12.60
N TYR A 215 13.85 -9.87 11.67
CA TYR A 215 13.70 -10.36 10.31
C TYR A 215 14.65 -9.64 9.37
N ARG A 216 15.29 -10.37 8.48
CA ARG A 216 16.14 -9.80 7.41
C ARG A 216 15.35 -9.78 6.12
N LEU A 217 14.71 -8.65 5.86
CA LEU A 217 13.90 -8.47 4.67
C LEU A 217 14.78 -8.11 3.48
N TYR A 218 14.40 -8.60 2.30
CA TYR A 218 14.60 -7.84 1.09
C TYR A 218 13.46 -6.82 1.03
N ALA A 219 13.76 -5.54 0.98
CA ALA A 219 12.77 -4.48 0.85
C ALA A 219 13.24 -3.48 -0.20
N LYS A 220 12.45 -3.33 -1.27
CA LYS A 220 12.74 -2.40 -2.35
C LYS A 220 11.51 -1.59 -2.71
N SER A 221 11.72 -0.30 -2.89
CA SER A 221 10.74 0.63 -3.43
C SER A 221 11.18 1.14 -4.80
N TYR A 222 10.23 1.19 -5.72
CA TYR A 222 10.42 1.72 -7.06
C TYR A 222 9.57 2.99 -7.21
N LEU A 223 10.22 4.14 -7.06
CA LEU A 223 9.59 5.44 -7.27
C LEU A 223 9.29 5.61 -8.77
N HIS A 224 8.16 6.25 -9.10
CA HIS A 224 7.63 6.41 -10.47
C HIS A 224 7.07 5.12 -11.11
N TYR A 225 6.98 4.02 -10.36
CA TYR A 225 6.34 2.78 -10.79
C TYR A 225 5.00 2.52 -10.08
N GLY A 226 4.47 3.49 -9.34
CA GLY A 226 3.07 3.48 -8.91
C GLY A 226 2.14 3.66 -10.12
N ILE A 227 0.90 3.17 -9.99
CA ILE A 227 -0.02 3.02 -11.13
C ILE A 227 -0.34 4.34 -11.85
N VAL A 228 -0.33 5.48 -11.14
CA VAL A 228 -0.59 6.80 -11.75
C VAL A 228 0.62 7.30 -12.51
N GLU A 229 1.81 7.20 -11.90
CA GLU A 229 3.05 7.63 -12.56
C GLU A 229 3.40 6.72 -13.73
N ALA A 230 3.15 5.42 -13.64
CA ALA A 230 3.33 4.50 -14.74
C ALA A 230 2.44 4.85 -15.95
N ASN A 231 1.17 5.27 -15.72
CA ASN A 231 0.29 5.73 -16.79
C ASN A 231 0.81 7.00 -17.45
N ARG A 232 1.30 7.96 -16.67
CA ARG A 232 1.91 9.20 -17.19
C ARG A 232 3.17 8.92 -18.00
N ARG A 233 4.06 8.06 -17.49
CA ARG A 233 5.27 7.64 -18.19
C ARG A 233 4.99 6.94 -19.51
N LEU A 234 4.00 6.02 -19.51
CA LEU A 234 3.55 5.34 -20.74
C LEU A 234 3.08 6.35 -21.78
N ALA A 235 2.18 7.28 -21.38
CA ALA A 235 1.69 8.30 -22.30
C ALA A 235 2.82 9.20 -22.82
N ALA A 236 3.73 9.63 -21.94
CA ALA A 236 4.90 10.44 -22.34
C ALA A 236 5.80 9.72 -23.35
N ASN A 237 6.10 8.43 -23.13
CA ASN A 237 6.92 7.63 -24.04
C ASN A 237 6.25 7.50 -25.42
N ILE A 238 4.96 7.12 -25.44
CA ILE A 238 4.22 7.00 -26.71
C ILE A 238 4.18 8.33 -27.46
N ILE A 239 3.96 9.46 -26.78
CA ILE A 239 3.95 10.78 -27.40
C ILE A 239 5.32 11.12 -27.97
N THR A 240 6.38 10.98 -27.17
CA THR A 240 7.75 11.31 -27.59
C THR A 240 8.18 10.54 -28.84
N GLU A 241 7.88 9.23 -28.89
CA GLU A 241 8.21 8.40 -30.04
C GLU A 241 7.43 8.75 -31.31
N ASN A 242 6.20 9.21 -31.17
CA ASN A 242 5.39 9.61 -32.30
C ASN A 242 5.77 10.99 -32.82
N ILE A 243 6.05 11.96 -31.94
CA ILE A 243 6.51 13.31 -32.34
C ILE A 243 7.85 13.25 -33.08
N LEU A 244 8.75 12.35 -32.69
CA LEU A 244 10.04 12.17 -33.36
C LEU A 244 9.93 11.58 -34.77
N LYS A 245 8.79 10.98 -35.12
CA LYS A 245 8.58 10.30 -36.42
C LYS A 245 7.81 11.12 -37.45
N VAL A 246 7.13 12.20 -37.05
CA VAL A 246 6.19 12.93 -37.94
C VAL A 246 6.20 14.42 -37.63
N ASP A 247 6.17 15.26 -38.65
CA ASP A 247 6.19 16.72 -38.54
C ASP A 247 4.92 17.33 -37.95
N SER A 248 3.78 16.61 -37.97
CA SER A 248 2.54 16.98 -37.30
C SER A 248 1.75 15.74 -36.88
N VAL A 249 1.34 15.66 -35.60
CA VAL A 249 0.54 14.56 -35.06
C VAL A 249 -0.71 15.14 -34.42
N ASP A 250 -1.86 14.98 -35.06
CA ASP A 250 -3.13 15.44 -34.51
C ASP A 250 -3.69 14.49 -33.45
N VAL A 251 -3.53 13.17 -33.65
CA VAL A 251 -4.03 12.13 -32.75
C VAL A 251 -3.04 10.96 -32.69
N ILE A 252 -2.65 10.57 -31.50
CA ILE A 252 -1.72 9.46 -31.23
C ILE A 252 -2.48 8.23 -30.72
N ALA A 253 -2.22 7.06 -31.30
CA ALA A 253 -2.82 5.81 -30.82
C ALA A 253 -2.18 5.34 -29.50
N ASN A 254 -3.01 4.90 -28.57
CA ASN A 254 -2.58 4.28 -27.31
C ASN A 254 -3.27 2.91 -27.14
N PRO A 255 -2.51 1.81 -27.19
CA PRO A 255 -3.09 0.46 -27.16
C PRO A 255 -3.68 0.07 -25.80
N CYS A 256 -3.38 0.79 -24.75
CA CYS A 256 -3.81 0.54 -23.37
C CYS A 256 -5.17 1.17 -23.03
N PHE A 257 -5.85 1.82 -24.01
CA PHE A 257 -7.18 2.40 -23.85
C PHE A 257 -8.15 1.83 -24.88
N TYR A 258 -9.46 1.92 -24.59
CA TYR A 258 -10.50 1.28 -25.41
C TYR A 258 -10.57 1.85 -26.81
N SER A 259 -10.86 0.99 -27.79
CA SER A 259 -10.94 1.36 -29.19
C SER A 259 -11.91 2.54 -29.43
N GLY A 260 -11.42 3.57 -30.12
CA GLY A 260 -12.17 4.79 -30.43
C GLY A 260 -12.38 5.75 -29.25
N MET A 261 -11.84 5.47 -28.08
CA MET A 261 -11.89 6.40 -26.94
C MET A 261 -10.86 7.51 -27.14
N GLU A 262 -11.34 8.76 -27.28
CA GLU A 262 -10.46 9.94 -27.32
C GLU A 262 -10.24 10.52 -25.91
N PHE A 263 -9.03 10.92 -25.63
CA PHE A 263 -8.65 11.55 -24.37
C PHE A 263 -7.38 12.39 -24.52
N SER A 264 -7.18 13.31 -23.58
CA SER A 264 -5.90 13.99 -23.41
C SER A 264 -5.21 13.43 -22.16
N PRO A 265 -3.93 13.09 -22.23
CA PRO A 265 -3.18 12.62 -21.07
C PRO A 265 -3.15 13.66 -19.96
N ASP A 266 -3.26 13.22 -18.71
CA ASP A 266 -3.13 14.08 -17.55
C ASP A 266 -1.66 14.26 -17.18
N PHE A 267 -1.06 15.34 -17.67
CA PHE A 267 0.28 15.80 -17.29
C PHE A 267 0.23 16.96 -16.29
N ALA A 268 -0.82 17.03 -15.47
CA ALA A 268 -1.13 18.14 -14.58
C ALA A 268 -0.05 18.49 -13.54
N THR A 269 1.09 17.79 -13.57
CA THR A 269 2.25 18.15 -12.76
C THR A 269 3.30 18.84 -13.63
N ASP A 270 3.96 19.86 -13.08
CA ASP A 270 5.10 20.55 -13.71
C ASP A 270 6.24 19.61 -14.16
N LYS A 271 6.21 18.37 -13.69
CA LYS A 271 7.19 17.35 -13.95
C LYS A 271 7.25 16.86 -15.40
N TYR A 272 6.10 16.86 -16.07
CA TYR A 272 5.98 16.39 -17.47
C TYR A 272 5.36 17.47 -18.35
N LYS A 273 5.83 18.71 -18.26
CA LYS A 273 5.38 19.78 -19.15
C LYS A 273 5.66 19.42 -20.59
N ILE A 274 4.68 18.78 -21.23
CA ILE A 274 4.65 18.68 -22.67
C ILE A 274 3.91 19.92 -23.16
N PRO A 275 4.56 20.87 -23.84
CA PRO A 275 3.98 22.16 -24.22
C PRO A 275 2.91 22.04 -25.32
N ILE A 276 2.55 20.82 -25.71
CA ILE A 276 1.65 20.53 -26.83
C ILE A 276 0.39 19.88 -26.29
N SER A 277 -0.77 20.40 -26.71
CA SER A 277 -2.07 19.72 -26.48
C SER A 277 -2.13 18.49 -27.40
N VAL A 278 -1.80 17.32 -26.89
CA VAL A 278 -1.85 16.07 -27.63
C VAL A 278 -3.14 15.36 -27.34
N LYS A 279 -3.87 14.96 -28.39
CA LYS A 279 -4.98 14.03 -28.28
C LYS A 279 -4.48 12.59 -28.50
N MET A 280 -4.98 11.68 -27.69
CA MET A 280 -4.75 10.26 -27.86
C MET A 280 -6.06 9.54 -28.19
N THR A 281 -5.98 8.48 -28.99
CA THR A 281 -7.08 7.57 -29.24
C THR A 281 -6.73 6.15 -28.83
N GLY A 282 -7.63 5.48 -28.13
CA GLY A 282 -7.44 4.09 -27.75
C GLY A 282 -7.56 3.14 -28.94
N SER A 283 -6.76 2.07 -28.96
CA SER A 283 -6.92 0.97 -29.93
C SER A 283 -7.38 -0.36 -29.31
N GLY A 284 -7.35 -0.49 -27.97
CA GLY A 284 -7.89 -1.64 -27.23
C GLY A 284 -7.10 -2.94 -27.45
N GLU A 285 -5.79 -2.84 -27.72
CA GLU A 285 -4.95 -3.97 -28.11
C GLU A 285 -4.05 -4.44 -26.97
N PHE A 286 -4.54 -5.37 -26.15
CA PHE A 286 -3.83 -5.87 -24.97
C PHE A 286 -2.37 -6.25 -25.26
N SER A 287 -2.09 -7.00 -26.33
CA SER A 287 -0.70 -7.45 -26.62
C SER A 287 0.22 -6.27 -26.91
N LYS A 288 -0.22 -5.30 -27.71
CA LYS A 288 0.56 -4.08 -27.96
C LYS A 288 0.70 -3.22 -26.70
N CYS A 289 -0.35 -3.16 -25.87
CA CYS A 289 -0.28 -2.49 -24.58
C CYS A 289 0.81 -3.12 -23.68
N VAL A 290 0.87 -4.45 -23.60
CA VAL A 290 1.92 -5.16 -22.86
C VAL A 290 3.31 -4.85 -23.42
N ASP A 291 3.47 -4.78 -24.75
CA ASP A 291 4.76 -4.48 -25.36
C ASP A 291 5.22 -3.04 -25.06
N GLU A 292 4.32 -2.06 -25.09
CA GLU A 292 4.61 -0.69 -24.65
C GLU A 292 4.95 -0.63 -23.14
N LEU A 293 4.22 -1.39 -22.32
CA LEU A 293 4.46 -1.44 -20.88
C LEU A 293 5.81 -2.08 -20.51
N LYS A 294 6.25 -3.11 -21.24
CA LYS A 294 7.58 -3.72 -21.03
C LYS A 294 8.72 -2.70 -21.14
N ARG A 295 8.57 -1.72 -22.02
CA ARG A 295 9.57 -0.65 -22.24
C ARG A 295 9.73 0.27 -21.03
N LEU A 296 8.72 0.34 -20.13
CA LEU A 296 8.84 1.06 -18.87
C LEU A 296 9.81 0.40 -17.90
N PHE A 297 10.06 -0.90 -18.05
CA PHE A 297 10.86 -1.68 -17.10
C PHE A 297 12.33 -1.81 -17.52
N ASP A 298 12.69 -1.39 -18.72
CA ASP A 298 14.07 -1.32 -19.29
C ASP A 298 15.03 -2.41 -18.77
N LYS A 299 14.64 -3.69 -18.95
CA LYS A 299 15.47 -4.81 -18.50
C LYS A 299 16.73 -5.00 -19.37
N ASP A 300 16.62 -4.65 -20.65
CA ASP A 300 17.67 -4.90 -21.64
C ASP A 300 18.67 -3.75 -21.75
N GLY A 301 18.29 -2.54 -21.33
CA GLY A 301 19.12 -1.32 -21.39
C GLY A 301 20.00 -1.08 -20.17
N VAL A 302 19.74 -1.74 -19.05
CA VAL A 302 20.48 -1.53 -17.79
C VAL A 302 21.30 -2.76 -17.43
N GLN A 303 22.60 -2.57 -17.20
CA GLN A 303 23.50 -3.64 -16.83
C GLN A 303 23.16 -4.18 -15.42
N CYS A 304 22.89 -5.48 -15.34
CA CYS A 304 22.80 -6.20 -14.09
C CYS A 304 24.20 -6.61 -13.61
N TRP A 305 24.69 -6.03 -12.53
CA TRP A 305 26.02 -6.31 -11.98
C TRP A 305 26.08 -7.61 -11.15
N VAL A 306 24.91 -8.12 -10.77
CA VAL A 306 24.78 -9.36 -10.03
C VAL A 306 23.83 -10.29 -10.79
N ARG A 307 23.95 -11.58 -10.57
CA ARG A 307 22.97 -12.55 -11.04
C ARG A 307 21.65 -12.28 -10.34
N ASP A 308 20.52 -12.44 -10.98
CA ASP A 308 19.18 -12.24 -10.41
C ASP A 308 18.82 -10.74 -10.20
N CYS A 309 18.68 -9.98 -11.29
CA CYS A 309 18.11 -8.63 -11.29
C CYS A 309 16.67 -8.61 -11.80
N THR A 310 15.91 -7.63 -11.30
CA THR A 310 14.63 -7.20 -11.87
C THR A 310 14.86 -6.12 -12.93
N PHE A 311 13.96 -5.16 -13.06
CA PHE A 311 14.12 -3.98 -13.91
C PHE A 311 15.03 -2.91 -13.24
N ASP A 312 15.48 -1.95 -14.01
CA ASP A 312 16.44 -0.90 -13.60
C ASP A 312 17.77 -1.45 -13.04
N GLY A 313 18.17 -2.67 -13.41
CA GLY A 313 19.38 -3.31 -12.90
C GLY A 313 19.39 -3.61 -11.40
N VAL A 314 18.23 -3.56 -10.77
CA VAL A 314 18.10 -3.76 -9.31
C VAL A 314 18.14 -5.24 -8.97
N TYR A 315 19.08 -5.61 -8.08
CA TYR A 315 19.12 -6.96 -7.52
C TYR A 315 17.82 -7.32 -6.80
N GLN A 316 17.33 -8.53 -7.03
CA GLN A 316 16.22 -9.13 -6.29
C GLN A 316 16.50 -10.61 -6.05
N PRO A 317 16.43 -11.10 -4.79
CA PRO A 317 16.47 -12.53 -4.52
C PRO A 317 15.35 -13.27 -5.25
N ARG A 318 15.55 -14.55 -5.52
CA ARG A 318 14.52 -15.38 -6.14
C ARG A 318 13.23 -15.38 -5.34
N LEU A 319 12.11 -15.41 -6.06
CA LEU A 319 10.77 -15.42 -5.48
C LEU A 319 10.24 -16.84 -5.19
N ASP A 320 11.00 -17.86 -5.58
CA ASP A 320 10.63 -19.26 -5.47
C ASP A 320 10.26 -19.64 -4.03
N ASN A 321 9.29 -20.54 -3.89
CA ASN A 321 8.80 -21.05 -2.61
C ASN A 321 8.25 -20.01 -1.63
N ARG A 322 7.88 -18.81 -2.11
CA ARG A 322 7.29 -17.76 -1.29
C ARG A 322 5.85 -17.47 -1.69
N HIS A 323 5.01 -17.25 -0.69
CA HIS A 323 3.66 -16.75 -0.88
C HIS A 323 3.67 -15.21 -0.79
N PHE A 324 2.94 -14.56 -1.66
CA PHE A 324 2.84 -13.10 -1.69
C PHE A 324 1.40 -12.62 -1.55
N ILE A 325 1.24 -11.42 -1.00
CA ILE A 325 0.01 -10.65 -1.06
C ILE A 325 0.21 -9.51 -2.04
N GLY A 326 -0.60 -9.48 -3.09
CA GLY A 326 -0.70 -8.34 -4.00
C GLY A 326 -1.71 -7.34 -3.45
N ALA A 327 -1.20 -6.31 -2.75
CA ALA A 327 -1.97 -5.31 -2.05
C ALA A 327 -2.11 -3.99 -2.84
N GLY A 328 -2.68 -2.97 -2.21
CA GLY A 328 -2.88 -1.66 -2.82
C GLY A 328 -3.71 -1.72 -4.09
N ASN A 329 -3.22 -1.11 -5.17
CA ASN A 329 -3.94 -1.17 -6.46
C ASN A 329 -3.88 -2.55 -7.12
N VAL A 330 -2.94 -3.44 -6.78
CA VAL A 330 -2.96 -4.83 -7.29
C VAL A 330 -4.25 -5.52 -6.86
N GLY A 331 -4.49 -5.64 -5.57
CA GLY A 331 -5.70 -6.29 -5.05
C GLY A 331 -6.98 -5.57 -5.49
N LYS A 332 -6.99 -4.23 -5.40
CA LYS A 332 -8.16 -3.41 -5.75
C LYS A 332 -8.58 -3.56 -7.22
N ILE A 333 -7.66 -3.38 -8.15
CA ILE A 333 -7.97 -3.39 -9.59
C ILE A 333 -8.35 -4.79 -10.05
N LEU A 334 -7.64 -5.83 -9.58
CA LEU A 334 -7.97 -7.21 -9.94
C LEU A 334 -9.33 -7.64 -9.37
N GLN A 335 -9.69 -7.20 -8.17
CA GLN A 335 -11.03 -7.39 -7.61
C GLN A 335 -12.11 -6.68 -8.44
N ILE A 336 -11.89 -5.42 -8.85
CA ILE A 336 -12.79 -4.68 -9.75
C ILE A 336 -12.98 -5.44 -11.05
N ALA A 337 -11.90 -5.93 -11.65
CA ALA A 337 -11.90 -6.69 -12.88
C ALA A 337 -12.55 -8.10 -12.79
N GLY A 338 -12.94 -8.52 -11.59
CA GLY A 338 -13.54 -9.82 -11.33
C GLY A 338 -12.55 -10.99 -11.28
N VAL A 339 -11.25 -10.71 -11.08
CA VAL A 339 -10.23 -11.73 -10.87
C VAL A 339 -10.32 -12.26 -9.43
N PRO A 340 -10.47 -13.58 -9.21
CA PRO A 340 -10.45 -14.16 -7.88
C PRO A 340 -9.15 -13.85 -7.12
N ALA A 341 -9.22 -13.70 -5.79
CA ALA A 341 -8.05 -13.41 -4.96
C ALA A 341 -6.94 -14.45 -5.14
N LYS A 342 -7.29 -15.74 -5.21
CA LYS A 342 -6.37 -16.82 -5.57
C LYS A 342 -6.58 -17.18 -7.03
N SER A 343 -5.74 -16.65 -7.90
CA SER A 343 -5.86 -16.81 -9.35
C SER A 343 -4.47 -16.87 -9.98
N SER A 344 -4.37 -17.55 -11.12
CA SER A 344 -3.14 -17.59 -11.92
C SER A 344 -2.93 -16.32 -12.72
N LEU A 345 -1.69 -15.99 -13.04
CA LEU A 345 -1.36 -14.89 -13.95
C LEU A 345 -1.86 -15.14 -15.38
N LYS A 346 -2.08 -16.40 -15.77
CA LYS A 346 -2.76 -16.79 -17.01
C LYS A 346 -4.20 -16.29 -17.03
N ASN A 347 -4.92 -16.42 -15.89
CA ASN A 347 -6.28 -15.89 -15.77
C ASN A 347 -6.28 -14.35 -15.77
N VAL A 348 -5.35 -13.70 -15.06
CA VAL A 348 -5.18 -12.23 -15.11
C VAL A 348 -5.00 -11.76 -16.56
N ARG A 349 -4.14 -12.44 -17.35
CA ARG A 349 -3.94 -12.16 -18.77
C ARG A 349 -5.23 -12.28 -19.58
N ALA A 350 -6.00 -13.34 -19.37
CA ALA A 350 -7.26 -13.58 -20.09
C ALA A 350 -8.29 -12.48 -19.80
N VAL A 351 -8.45 -12.09 -18.52
CA VAL A 351 -9.34 -11.01 -18.09
C VAL A 351 -8.87 -9.67 -18.66
N ALA A 352 -7.57 -9.37 -18.63
CA ALA A 352 -7.00 -8.15 -19.19
C ALA A 352 -7.27 -8.05 -20.70
N SER A 353 -7.03 -9.13 -21.45
CA SER A 353 -7.29 -9.19 -22.89
C SER A 353 -8.76 -8.92 -23.19
N ARG A 354 -9.69 -9.53 -22.43
CA ARG A 354 -11.13 -9.30 -22.57
C ARG A 354 -11.50 -7.83 -22.28
N ILE A 355 -11.04 -7.28 -21.17
CA ILE A 355 -11.36 -5.90 -20.79
C ILE A 355 -10.85 -4.91 -21.83
N CYS A 356 -9.63 -5.06 -22.32
CA CYS A 356 -9.07 -4.16 -23.33
C CYS A 356 -9.81 -4.21 -24.66
N SER A 357 -10.36 -5.39 -25.05
CA SER A 357 -11.14 -5.54 -26.29
C SER A 357 -12.55 -4.95 -26.25
N MET A 358 -13.03 -4.53 -25.07
CA MET A 358 -14.35 -3.91 -24.91
C MET A 358 -14.36 -2.46 -25.39
N THR A 359 -15.54 -1.96 -25.78
CA THR A 359 -15.75 -0.53 -25.96
C THR A 359 -15.93 0.17 -24.63
N TYR A 360 -15.69 1.48 -24.56
CA TYR A 360 -15.87 2.24 -23.32
C TYR A 360 -17.34 2.17 -22.82
N ALA A 361 -18.32 2.16 -23.73
CA ALA A 361 -19.73 2.00 -23.36
C ALA A 361 -20.03 0.65 -22.70
N GLN A 362 -19.39 -0.44 -23.17
CA GLN A 362 -19.49 -1.76 -22.53
C GLN A 362 -18.89 -1.75 -21.14
N ILE A 363 -17.75 -1.07 -20.95
CA ILE A 363 -17.11 -0.92 -19.62
C ILE A 363 -18.02 -0.15 -18.66
N GLN A 364 -18.63 0.95 -19.10
CA GLN A 364 -19.57 1.71 -18.26
C GLN A 364 -20.79 0.86 -17.84
N SER A 365 -21.27 0.01 -18.74
CA SER A 365 -22.39 -0.91 -18.46
C SER A 365 -22.00 -2.06 -17.54
N GLU A 366 -20.78 -2.61 -17.66
CA GLU A 366 -20.32 -3.74 -16.85
C GLU A 366 -19.84 -3.31 -15.45
N PHE A 367 -19.31 -2.08 -15.32
CA PHE A 367 -18.76 -1.54 -14.07
C PHE A 367 -19.45 -0.23 -13.64
N PRO A 368 -20.78 -0.17 -13.52
CA PRO A 368 -21.53 1.07 -13.29
C PRO A 368 -21.20 1.74 -11.93
N ASP A 369 -20.79 0.94 -10.94
CA ASP A 369 -20.49 1.42 -9.59
C ASP A 369 -19.08 2.01 -9.45
N GLU A 370 -18.26 1.92 -10.50
CA GLU A 370 -16.90 2.44 -10.47
C GLU A 370 -16.85 3.87 -11.00
N SER A 371 -15.90 4.67 -10.47
CA SER A 371 -15.71 6.04 -10.95
C SER A 371 -15.34 6.07 -12.43
N GLN A 372 -15.72 7.14 -13.15
CA GLN A 372 -15.35 7.32 -14.55
C GLN A 372 -13.84 7.17 -14.79
N LYS A 373 -13.01 7.65 -13.83
CA LYS A 373 -11.56 7.49 -13.90
C LYS A 373 -11.16 6.01 -13.84
N THR A 374 -11.72 5.25 -12.90
CA THR A 374 -11.45 3.80 -12.81
C THR A 374 -11.89 3.08 -14.08
N GLN A 375 -13.07 3.38 -14.60
CA GLN A 375 -13.59 2.80 -15.85
C GLN A 375 -12.66 3.09 -17.02
N LYS A 376 -12.24 4.34 -17.20
CA LYS A 376 -11.31 4.75 -18.28
C LYS A 376 -9.95 4.05 -18.20
N ASP A 377 -9.40 3.94 -17.01
CA ASP A 377 -8.04 3.45 -16.78
C ASP A 377 -7.97 1.91 -16.63
N LEU A 378 -9.08 1.16 -16.68
CA LEU A 378 -9.10 -0.24 -16.27
C LEU A 378 -8.28 -1.15 -17.20
N CYS A 379 -8.34 -0.94 -18.53
CA CYS A 379 -7.50 -1.68 -19.48
C CYS A 379 -6.01 -1.45 -19.22
N PHE A 380 -5.58 -0.19 -19.10
CA PHE A 380 -4.21 0.15 -18.71
C PHE A 380 -3.84 -0.52 -17.37
N SER A 381 -4.69 -0.34 -16.36
CA SER A 381 -4.37 -0.74 -14.99
C SER A 381 -4.14 -2.25 -14.85
N ILE A 382 -5.02 -3.06 -15.44
CA ILE A 382 -4.88 -4.52 -15.37
C ILE A 382 -3.70 -5.02 -16.23
N SER A 383 -3.46 -4.39 -17.39
CA SER A 383 -2.32 -4.71 -18.26
C SER A 383 -0.99 -4.35 -17.59
N TYR A 384 -0.95 -3.21 -16.89
CA TYR A 384 0.22 -2.80 -16.12
C TYR A 384 0.51 -3.77 -14.97
N ILE A 385 -0.49 -4.14 -14.17
CA ILE A 385 -0.34 -5.11 -13.09
C ILE A 385 0.19 -6.44 -13.64
N TYR A 386 -0.39 -6.94 -14.73
CA TYR A 386 0.08 -8.17 -15.37
C TYR A 386 1.56 -8.06 -15.81
N THR A 387 1.94 -6.97 -16.48
CA THR A 387 3.31 -6.78 -16.98
C THR A 387 4.30 -6.54 -15.86
N LEU A 388 3.91 -5.80 -14.81
CA LEU A 388 4.72 -5.60 -13.61
C LEU A 388 5.05 -6.92 -12.93
N LEU A 389 4.05 -7.77 -12.72
CA LEU A 389 4.23 -9.05 -12.02
C LEU A 389 5.07 -10.03 -12.86
N THR A 390 4.79 -10.14 -14.16
CA THR A 390 5.46 -11.10 -15.04
C THR A 390 6.82 -10.61 -15.52
N HIS A 391 6.85 -9.51 -16.26
CA HIS A 391 8.07 -8.98 -16.87
C HIS A 391 8.88 -8.18 -15.85
N GLY A 392 8.25 -7.35 -15.02
CA GLY A 392 8.93 -6.57 -14.00
C GLY A 392 9.57 -7.45 -12.94
N LEU A 393 8.78 -8.06 -12.08
CA LEU A 393 9.24 -8.81 -10.90
C LEU A 393 9.62 -10.27 -11.18
N GLY A 394 9.21 -10.84 -12.32
CA GLY A 394 9.61 -12.18 -12.72
C GLY A 394 8.75 -13.33 -12.14
N PHE A 395 7.50 -13.06 -11.76
CA PHE A 395 6.57 -14.13 -11.41
C PHE A 395 6.19 -14.96 -12.63
N THR A 396 6.16 -16.27 -12.46
CA THR A 396 5.83 -17.18 -13.56
C THR A 396 4.34 -17.24 -13.87
N ILE A 397 4.02 -17.55 -15.14
CA ILE A 397 2.63 -17.56 -15.65
C ILE A 397 1.90 -18.89 -15.40
N SER A 398 2.51 -19.82 -14.68
CA SER A 398 1.95 -21.14 -14.43
C SER A 398 0.63 -21.12 -13.63
N ASP A 399 -0.14 -22.21 -13.77
CA ASP A 399 -1.38 -22.39 -13.02
C ASP A 399 -1.09 -22.65 -11.53
N VAL A 400 -1.79 -21.94 -10.65
CA VAL A 400 -1.72 -22.12 -9.17
C VAL A 400 -2.09 -23.54 -8.73
N SER A 401 -2.70 -24.32 -9.62
CA SER A 401 -3.20 -25.68 -9.35
C SER A 401 -2.16 -26.79 -9.42
N ASP A 402 -0.92 -26.51 -9.85
CA ASP A 402 0.13 -27.53 -9.90
C ASP A 402 0.98 -27.49 -8.62
N PRO A 403 0.73 -28.39 -7.64
CA PRO A 403 1.49 -28.42 -6.39
C PRO A 403 2.93 -28.95 -6.55
N THR A 404 3.30 -29.42 -7.76
CA THR A 404 4.65 -29.98 -8.02
C THR A 404 5.65 -28.92 -8.46
N GLN A 405 5.20 -27.73 -8.80
CA GLN A 405 6.07 -26.61 -9.16
C GLN A 405 6.26 -25.69 -7.95
N ASN A 406 7.48 -25.52 -7.50
CA ASN A 406 7.88 -24.56 -6.44
C ASN A 406 7.78 -23.11 -6.96
N LEU A 407 6.55 -22.65 -7.22
CA LEU A 407 6.30 -21.33 -7.82
C LEU A 407 5.81 -20.35 -6.76
N SER A 408 6.22 -19.11 -6.92
CA SER A 408 5.71 -18.00 -6.10
C SER A 408 4.21 -17.87 -6.29
N GLN A 409 3.43 -18.00 -5.22
CA GLN A 409 1.98 -17.84 -5.24
C GLN A 409 1.60 -16.42 -4.79
N ILE A 410 0.69 -15.78 -5.51
CA ILE A 410 0.20 -14.44 -5.16
C ILE A 410 -1.30 -14.53 -4.85
N GLU A 411 -1.69 -14.02 -3.69
CA GLU A 411 -3.07 -13.73 -3.34
C GLU A 411 -3.35 -12.25 -3.59
N PHE A 412 -4.29 -11.94 -4.49
CA PHE A 412 -4.65 -10.58 -4.88
C PHE A 412 -5.72 -10.04 -3.95
N THR A 413 -5.34 -9.31 -2.92
CA THR A 413 -6.30 -8.77 -1.96
C THR A 413 -5.79 -7.49 -1.31
N SER A 414 -6.71 -6.56 -1.05
CA SER A 414 -6.46 -5.38 -0.21
C SER A 414 -6.95 -5.56 1.22
N PHE A 415 -7.48 -6.76 1.57
CA PHE A 415 -8.01 -7.05 2.90
C PHE A 415 -7.63 -8.47 3.33
N ILE A 416 -7.29 -8.63 4.61
CA ILE A 416 -7.12 -9.91 5.29
C ILE A 416 -8.08 -9.87 6.50
N ASP A 417 -8.99 -10.86 6.61
CA ASP A 417 -9.99 -10.94 7.67
C ASP A 417 -10.71 -9.59 7.92
N SER A 418 -11.19 -8.96 6.87
CA SER A 418 -11.85 -7.65 6.86
C SER A 418 -10.96 -6.45 7.27
N THR A 419 -9.70 -6.66 7.61
CA THR A 419 -8.74 -5.58 7.90
C THR A 419 -8.00 -5.20 6.61
N LYS A 420 -7.97 -3.90 6.33
CA LYS A 420 -7.25 -3.39 5.17
C LYS A 420 -5.75 -3.66 5.30
N VAL A 421 -5.14 -4.20 4.27
CA VAL A 421 -3.69 -4.32 4.16
C VAL A 421 -3.13 -2.95 3.80
N ASP A 422 -2.51 -2.31 4.78
CA ASP A 422 -2.00 -0.95 4.69
C ASP A 422 -0.70 -0.83 5.51
N TRP A 423 0.31 -0.18 4.97
CA TRP A 423 1.59 -0.01 5.65
C TRP A 423 1.46 0.76 6.99
N ALA A 424 0.43 1.61 7.13
CA ALA A 424 0.21 2.39 8.36
C ALA A 424 -0.08 1.49 9.58
N LEU A 425 -0.77 0.35 9.38
CA LEU A 425 -0.92 -0.66 10.43
C LEU A 425 0.44 -1.26 10.82
N GLY A 426 1.30 -1.57 9.85
CA GLY A 426 2.65 -2.05 10.13
C GLY A 426 3.51 -1.03 10.88
N ALA A 427 3.40 0.24 10.51
CA ALA A 427 4.09 1.31 11.21
C ALA A 427 3.67 1.40 12.68
N ILE A 428 2.37 1.29 12.98
CA ILE A 428 1.91 1.33 14.37
C ILE A 428 2.19 0.02 15.12
N ILE A 429 2.20 -1.14 14.46
CA ILE A 429 2.68 -2.39 15.05
C ILE A 429 4.13 -2.20 15.49
N TYR A 430 5.00 -1.66 14.63
CA TYR A 430 6.38 -1.37 14.98
C TYR A 430 6.47 -0.44 16.20
N GLN A 431 5.77 0.71 16.16
CA GLN A 431 5.79 1.68 17.25
C GLN A 431 5.23 1.10 18.56
N ALA A 432 4.15 0.34 18.54
CA ALA A 432 3.55 -0.28 19.72
C ALA A 432 4.52 -1.24 20.41
N ASN A 433 5.34 -1.96 19.62
CA ASN A 433 6.32 -2.90 20.14
C ASN A 433 7.62 -2.22 20.63
N GLN A 434 7.87 -0.96 20.22
CA GLN A 434 9.03 -0.15 20.69
C GLN A 434 8.68 0.78 21.85
N GLN A 435 7.41 0.85 22.31
CA GLN A 435 7.03 1.75 23.41
C GLN A 435 7.77 1.44 24.70
N PRO A 436 8.40 2.44 25.36
CA PRO A 436 9.03 2.23 26.65
C PRO A 436 8.01 1.84 27.73
N PRO A 437 8.34 0.92 28.64
CA PRO A 437 7.45 0.54 29.76
C PRO A 437 7.00 1.72 30.62
N SER A 438 7.87 2.74 30.79
CA SER A 438 7.55 3.97 31.52
C SER A 438 6.41 4.76 30.88
N THR A 439 6.36 4.84 29.55
CA THR A 439 5.27 5.50 28.82
C THR A 439 3.95 4.76 29.04
N ILE A 440 3.99 3.42 28.95
CA ILE A 440 2.82 2.57 29.20
C ILE A 440 2.33 2.75 30.64
N ALA A 441 3.23 2.70 31.62
CA ALA A 441 2.88 2.86 33.04
C ALA A 441 2.28 4.24 33.32
N ALA A 442 2.81 5.31 32.74
CA ALA A 442 2.26 6.67 32.90
C ALA A 442 0.83 6.76 32.34
N TYR A 443 0.60 6.20 31.14
CA TYR A 443 -0.72 6.16 30.53
C TYR A 443 -1.72 5.38 31.38
N LEU A 444 -1.37 4.17 31.82
CA LEU A 444 -2.23 3.31 32.62
C LEU A 444 -2.60 3.96 33.97
N SER A 445 -1.64 4.64 34.61
CA SER A 445 -1.87 5.38 35.86
C SER A 445 -2.94 6.46 35.65
N ARG A 446 -2.80 7.30 34.61
CA ARG A 446 -3.75 8.40 34.35
C ARG A 446 -5.11 7.92 33.83
N THR A 447 -5.15 6.79 33.14
CA THR A 447 -6.39 6.21 32.62
C THR A 447 -7.09 5.25 33.59
N SER A 448 -6.55 5.03 34.80
CA SER A 448 -7.07 4.05 35.75
C SER A 448 -8.57 4.20 36.05
N LYS A 449 -9.08 5.44 36.08
CA LYS A 449 -10.51 5.77 36.32
C LYS A 449 -11.31 6.06 35.05
N LEU A 450 -10.68 6.06 33.88
CA LEU A 450 -11.35 6.33 32.59
C LEU A 450 -11.87 5.03 31.96
N ASP A 451 -13.02 5.10 31.31
CA ASP A 451 -13.45 4.04 30.41
C ASP A 451 -12.77 4.19 29.04
N THR A 452 -11.65 3.50 28.84
CA THR A 452 -10.93 3.53 27.57
C THR A 452 -11.65 2.75 26.45
N ASN A 453 -12.78 2.06 26.74
CA ASN A 453 -13.64 1.44 25.72
C ASN A 453 -14.73 2.39 25.19
N ALA A 454 -14.89 3.56 25.77
CA ALA A 454 -15.95 4.52 25.38
C ALA A 454 -15.78 5.08 23.96
N VAL A 455 -14.59 4.96 23.36
CA VAL A 455 -14.32 5.39 21.98
C VAL A 455 -15.08 4.51 20.99
N LYS A 456 -16.01 5.12 20.25
CA LYS A 456 -16.83 4.41 19.25
C LYS A 456 -16.07 4.30 17.90
N PRO A 457 -16.14 3.14 17.23
CA PRO A 457 -15.55 2.99 15.90
C PRO A 457 -16.21 3.92 14.88
N VAL A 458 -15.41 4.65 14.11
CA VAL A 458 -15.83 5.52 13.00
C VAL A 458 -14.89 5.25 11.80
N VAL A 459 -15.35 4.46 10.84
CA VAL A 459 -14.55 4.11 9.67
C VAL A 459 -15.27 4.53 8.41
N ASP A 460 -14.60 5.34 7.59
CA ASP A 460 -15.04 5.73 6.26
C ASP A 460 -15.29 4.48 5.39
N GLU A 461 -16.35 4.51 4.58
CA GLU A 461 -16.73 3.39 3.70
C GLU A 461 -15.61 2.97 2.73
N SER A 462 -14.69 3.89 2.37
CA SER A 462 -13.52 3.59 1.54
C SER A 462 -12.52 2.62 2.18
N PHE A 463 -12.61 2.44 3.51
CA PHE A 463 -11.79 1.50 4.30
C PHE A 463 -12.47 0.15 4.53
N LYS A 464 -13.69 -0.04 4.03
CA LYS A 464 -14.42 -1.32 4.13
C LYS A 464 -14.27 -2.15 2.86
N PRO A 465 -14.23 -3.49 2.97
CA PRO A 465 -14.30 -4.34 1.80
C PRO A 465 -15.64 -4.12 1.08
N LYS A 466 -15.60 -3.83 -0.22
CA LYS A 466 -16.81 -3.77 -1.03
C LYS A 466 -17.39 -5.18 -1.19
N ASN A 467 -18.52 -5.47 -0.53
CA ASN A 467 -19.24 -6.72 -0.72
C ASN A 467 -19.94 -6.72 -2.08
N ARG A 468 -19.36 -7.34 -3.10
CA ARG A 468 -20.03 -7.65 -4.38
C ARG A 468 -20.89 -8.92 -4.31
N ASN A 469 -21.50 -9.23 -3.17
CA ASN A 469 -22.39 -10.38 -3.00
C ASN A 469 -23.88 -10.04 -3.24
N SER A 470 -24.22 -9.38 -4.37
CA SER A 470 -25.61 -9.32 -4.79
C SER A 470 -25.70 -9.19 -6.30
N GLY A 471 -25.31 -10.21 -6.99
CA GLY A 471 -25.43 -10.28 -8.44
C GLY A 471 -24.50 -11.32 -9.02
N THR A 472 -24.56 -12.55 -8.53
CA THR A 472 -24.06 -13.69 -9.29
C THR A 472 -24.93 -13.87 -10.52
N LYS A 473 -24.71 -13.03 -11.54
CA LYS A 473 -24.91 -13.52 -12.90
C LYS A 473 -23.91 -14.67 -13.02
N LYS A 474 -24.44 -15.90 -13.02
CA LYS A 474 -23.71 -17.11 -13.36
C LYS A 474 -22.89 -16.78 -14.62
N PHE A 475 -21.58 -16.71 -14.50
CA PHE A 475 -20.72 -16.80 -15.65
C PHE A 475 -20.90 -18.22 -16.19
N GLU A 476 -21.79 -18.39 -17.15
CA GLU A 476 -21.78 -19.57 -18.01
C GLU A 476 -20.36 -19.63 -18.60
N LYS A 477 -19.75 -20.79 -18.42
CA LYS A 477 -18.49 -21.14 -19.08
C LYS A 477 -18.66 -20.87 -20.57
N ALA A 478 -18.15 -19.74 -21.07
CA ALA A 478 -17.95 -19.57 -22.49
C ALA A 478 -16.95 -20.64 -22.89
N ALA A 479 -17.43 -21.71 -23.48
CA ALA A 479 -16.63 -22.77 -24.08
C ALA A 479 -15.69 -22.10 -25.09
N ILE A 480 -14.40 -22.30 -24.88
CA ILE A 480 -13.39 -21.97 -25.90
C ILE A 480 -13.73 -22.82 -27.11
N PRO A 481 -13.93 -22.23 -28.32
CA PRO A 481 -14.11 -23.03 -29.51
C PRO A 481 -12.86 -23.90 -29.71
N GLU A 482 -13.02 -25.20 -29.71
CA GLU A 482 -12.00 -26.16 -30.19
C GLU A 482 -11.74 -25.83 -31.66
N GLY A 483 -10.53 -25.34 -31.97
CA GLY A 483 -10.12 -25.18 -33.36
C GLY A 483 -9.25 -23.98 -33.74
N ALA A 484 -8.81 -23.13 -32.80
CA ALA A 484 -7.83 -22.07 -33.11
C ALA A 484 -6.40 -22.64 -33.16
N GLN A 485 -5.91 -22.97 -34.34
CA GLN A 485 -4.49 -23.30 -34.58
C GLN A 485 -3.63 -22.06 -34.28
N ILE A 486 -2.68 -22.23 -33.38
CA ILE A 486 -1.62 -21.23 -33.07
C ILE A 486 -0.58 -21.36 -34.19
N PRO A 487 -0.20 -20.27 -34.90
CA PRO A 487 0.96 -20.31 -35.78
C PRO A 487 2.23 -20.52 -34.94
N ASN A 488 2.99 -21.55 -35.25
CA ASN A 488 4.36 -21.69 -34.77
C ASN A 488 5.20 -20.52 -35.30
N VAL A 489 5.73 -19.71 -34.41
CA VAL A 489 6.83 -18.80 -34.74
C VAL A 489 8.05 -19.37 -34.06
N MET A 490 9.02 -19.77 -34.89
CA MET A 490 10.39 -20.13 -34.52
C MET A 490 11.11 -18.94 -33.91
#